data_5e2d4edf63049a54873fd2f927d06978
#
_entry.id   5e2d4edf63049a54873fd2f927d06978
#
_cell.length_a   1.000
_cell.length_b   1.000
_cell.length_c   1.000
_cell.angle_alpha   90.00
_cell.angle_beta   90.00
_cell.angle_gamma   90.00
#
_symmetry.space_group_name_H-M   'P 1'
#
loop_
_entity.id
_entity.type
_entity.pdbx_description
1 polymer ?
#
loop_
_entity_poly.entity_id
_entity_poly.type
_entity_poly.pdbx_seq_one_letter_code
_entity_poly.pdbx_strand_id
1 'polypeptide(L)'
;MTKQPETAQRSWAFDRPDTSPFAHPRGLLGTLAGRFMGWTNRRQGDVVELLGVRPGDRVLEVGYGSGVLLGLLAERVGDGRVSGVDPSPEMRALAIRRNRAAVHAGRIEPRIGTAEATGFADAEFDRVVTVNSVAIWPDLEAALRELRRVTKPGGRVLIAWHGGTSPSMLVRNLALPGHLLARIEGALAEHFTEITRHELRTLTAFRATRGEG
;
A
#
# COMPACT_ATOMS: atom_id res chain seq x y z
N MET A 1 36.70 -1.62 -8.93
CA MET A 1 35.29 -2.03 -9.04
C MET A 1 34.43 -0.74 -9.05
N THR A 2 34.07 -0.32 -10.24
CA THR A 2 33.31 0.92 -10.47
C THR A 2 31.84 0.61 -10.16
N LYS A 3 31.27 1.23 -9.10
CA LYS A 3 29.82 1.19 -8.84
C LYS A 3 29.12 1.83 -10.04
N GLN A 4 28.39 1.05 -10.81
CA GLN A 4 27.45 1.61 -11.80
C GLN A 4 26.44 2.50 -11.05
N PRO A 5 26.10 3.68 -11.59
CA PRO A 5 25.02 4.49 -11.01
C PRO A 5 23.72 3.69 -11.12
N GLU A 6 23.13 3.38 -9.98
CA GLU A 6 21.79 2.87 -9.86
C GLU A 6 20.86 3.86 -10.57
N THR A 7 20.40 3.50 -11.76
CA THR A 7 19.43 4.31 -12.52
C THR A 7 18.20 4.47 -11.65
N ALA A 8 17.94 5.71 -11.20
CA ALA A 8 16.77 6.05 -10.42
C ALA A 8 15.52 5.58 -11.19
N GLN A 9 14.84 4.59 -10.65
CA GLN A 9 13.67 3.97 -11.25
C GLN A 9 12.55 5.03 -11.33
N ARG A 10 12.00 5.27 -12.52
CA ARG A 10 10.94 6.26 -12.73
C ARG A 10 9.59 5.66 -12.32
N SER A 11 8.74 6.46 -11.71
CA SER A 11 7.38 6.04 -11.42
C SER A 11 6.53 6.06 -12.69
N TRP A 12 5.55 5.16 -12.79
CA TRP A 12 4.61 5.12 -13.92
C TRP A 12 3.71 6.36 -14.01
N ALA A 13 3.43 7.01 -12.88
CA ALA A 13 2.50 8.15 -12.81
C ALA A 13 3.20 9.51 -13.00
N PHE A 14 4.44 9.61 -12.54
CA PHE A 14 5.20 10.84 -12.61
C PHE A 14 6.47 10.55 -13.41
N ASP A 15 6.55 11.06 -14.64
CA ASP A 15 7.72 10.89 -15.52
C ASP A 15 8.99 11.61 -14.98
N ARG A 16 9.22 11.50 -13.69
CA ARG A 16 10.36 12.07 -12.96
C ARG A 16 11.09 10.95 -12.23
N PRO A 17 12.43 11.01 -12.16
CA PRO A 17 13.17 10.14 -11.26
C PRO A 17 12.60 10.36 -9.86
N ASP A 18 12.28 9.26 -9.17
CA ASP A 18 11.77 9.36 -7.81
C ASP A 18 12.89 9.77 -6.85
N THR A 19 13.18 11.08 -6.85
CA THR A 19 14.10 11.72 -5.92
C THR A 19 13.39 12.26 -4.68
N SER A 20 12.08 11.97 -4.56
CA SER A 20 11.31 12.41 -3.41
C SER A 20 11.82 11.73 -2.14
N PRO A 21 12.14 12.49 -1.08
CA PRO A 21 12.49 11.92 0.23
C PRO A 21 11.36 11.10 0.85
N PHE A 22 10.15 11.14 0.26
CA PHE A 22 8.99 10.36 0.67
C PHE A 22 8.90 9.00 -0.03
N ALA A 23 9.47 8.86 -1.21
CA ALA A 23 9.49 7.60 -1.96
C ALA A 23 10.64 6.68 -1.53
N HIS A 24 11.79 7.25 -1.21
CA HIS A 24 12.95 6.53 -0.68
C HIS A 24 13.47 7.23 0.58
N PRO A 25 12.74 7.14 1.72
CA PRO A 25 13.15 7.80 2.95
C PRO A 25 14.44 7.17 3.48
N ARG A 26 15.56 7.90 3.38
CA ARG A 26 16.87 7.49 3.89
C ARG A 26 17.33 8.40 5.03
N GLY A 27 17.95 7.83 6.05
CA GLY A 27 18.54 8.56 7.18
C GLY A 27 17.54 9.31 8.07
N LEU A 28 18.00 10.34 8.77
CA LEU A 28 17.20 11.15 9.71
C LEU A 28 16.00 11.84 9.06
N LEU A 29 16.15 12.33 7.81
CA LEU A 29 15.07 12.94 7.03
C LEU A 29 13.98 11.93 6.70
N GLY A 30 14.34 10.67 6.38
CA GLY A 30 13.39 9.59 6.17
C GLY A 30 12.59 9.24 7.43
N THR A 31 13.26 9.25 8.58
CA THR A 31 12.60 9.00 9.88
C THR A 31 11.61 10.12 10.23
N LEU A 32 11.94 11.38 9.97
CA LEU A 32 11.05 12.52 10.18
C LEU A 32 9.87 12.50 9.21
N ALA A 33 10.11 12.19 7.92
CA ALA A 33 9.06 12.01 6.93
C ALA A 33 8.09 10.89 7.32
N GLY A 34 8.60 9.73 7.75
CA GLY A 34 7.78 8.61 8.21
C GLY A 34 6.96 8.92 9.47
N ARG A 35 7.48 9.75 10.41
CA ARG A 35 6.71 10.22 11.57
C ARG A 35 5.60 11.19 11.17
N PHE A 36 5.87 12.10 10.23
CA PHE A 36 4.87 13.02 9.70
C PHE A 36 3.78 12.29 8.93
N MET A 37 4.14 11.32 8.06
CA MET A 37 3.19 10.44 7.38
C MET A 37 2.33 9.66 8.37
N GLY A 38 2.91 9.16 9.47
CA GLY A 38 2.17 8.47 10.52
C GLY A 38 1.15 9.34 11.27
N TRP A 39 1.36 10.64 11.34
CA TRP A 39 0.40 11.57 11.94
C TRP A 39 -0.78 11.89 11.02
N THR A 40 -0.53 12.04 9.72
CA THR A 40 -1.58 12.26 8.70
C THR A 40 -2.43 11.02 8.45
N ASN A 41 -1.89 9.81 8.68
CA ASN A 41 -2.52 8.53 8.40
C ASN A 41 -3.41 7.99 9.55
N ARG A 42 -3.61 8.71 10.65
CA ARG A 42 -4.47 8.27 11.78
C ARG A 42 -5.94 8.06 11.43
N ARG A 43 -6.38 8.46 10.23
CA ARG A 43 -7.76 8.36 9.75
C ARG A 43 -7.96 7.27 8.69
N GLN A 44 -7.21 6.15 8.81
CA GLN A 44 -7.32 5.03 7.87
C GLN A 44 -8.41 4.00 8.27
N GLY A 45 -9.23 4.31 9.27
CA GLY A 45 -10.38 3.47 9.64
C GLY A 45 -11.33 3.22 8.46
N ASP A 46 -11.62 4.26 7.68
CA ASP A 46 -12.47 4.17 6.48
C ASP A 46 -11.92 3.18 5.45
N VAL A 47 -10.57 3.08 5.35
CA VAL A 47 -9.89 2.12 4.46
C VAL A 47 -10.13 0.69 4.94
N VAL A 48 -10.00 0.44 6.25
CA VAL A 48 -10.21 -0.89 6.86
C VAL A 48 -11.66 -1.34 6.68
N GLU A 49 -12.62 -0.44 6.85
CA GLU A 49 -14.04 -0.72 6.63
C GLU A 49 -14.35 -1.02 5.16
N LEU A 50 -13.84 -0.19 4.23
CA LEU A 50 -14.06 -0.37 2.80
C LEU A 50 -13.41 -1.66 2.27
N LEU A 51 -12.25 -2.05 2.79
CA LEU A 51 -11.57 -3.31 2.48
C LEU A 51 -12.42 -4.51 2.95
N GLY A 52 -13.25 -4.33 3.98
CA GLY A 52 -14.12 -5.37 4.53
C GLY A 52 -13.34 -6.49 5.22
N VAL A 53 -12.35 -6.12 6.03
CA VAL A 53 -11.54 -7.06 6.83
C VAL A 53 -12.40 -7.79 7.84
N ARG A 54 -12.20 -9.10 7.95
CA ARG A 54 -12.92 -10.01 8.86
C ARG A 54 -11.96 -10.63 9.88
N PRO A 55 -12.45 -11.03 11.05
CA PRO A 55 -11.68 -11.88 11.95
C PRO A 55 -11.19 -13.16 11.22
N GLY A 56 -9.93 -13.50 11.44
CA GLY A 56 -9.29 -14.65 10.78
C GLY A 56 -8.67 -14.37 9.40
N ASP A 57 -8.94 -13.20 8.78
CA ASP A 57 -8.36 -12.87 7.48
C ASP A 57 -6.81 -12.80 7.54
N ARG A 58 -6.18 -13.22 6.44
CA ARG A 58 -4.79 -12.92 6.14
C ARG A 58 -4.75 -11.68 5.26
N VAL A 59 -4.14 -10.61 5.75
CA VAL A 59 -4.12 -9.31 5.07
C VAL A 59 -2.70 -8.92 4.69
N LEU A 60 -2.52 -8.41 3.48
CA LEU A 60 -1.25 -7.82 3.01
C LEU A 60 -1.42 -6.32 2.84
N GLU A 61 -0.51 -5.53 3.42
CA GLU A 61 -0.33 -4.11 3.10
C GLU A 61 0.91 -3.93 2.22
N VAL A 62 0.75 -3.28 1.06
CA VAL A 62 1.83 -2.95 0.13
C VAL A 62 2.19 -1.48 0.25
N GLY A 63 3.45 -1.19 0.59
CA GLY A 63 3.91 0.17 0.93
C GLY A 63 3.46 0.59 2.33
N TYR A 64 3.75 -0.22 3.34
CA TYR A 64 3.26 0.01 4.71
C TYR A 64 3.87 1.26 5.40
N GLY A 65 4.95 1.82 4.86
CA GLY A 65 5.62 2.98 5.45
C GLY A 65 5.93 2.81 6.93
N SER A 66 5.46 3.73 7.78
CA SER A 66 5.68 3.65 9.23
C SER A 66 4.79 2.64 9.98
N GLY A 67 3.97 1.85 9.28
CA GLY A 67 3.17 0.75 9.83
C GLY A 67 1.95 1.17 10.63
N VAL A 68 1.32 2.31 10.31
CA VAL A 68 0.09 2.75 10.99
C VAL A 68 -1.07 1.84 10.63
N LEU A 69 -1.27 1.58 9.32
CA LEU A 69 -2.37 0.74 8.87
C LEU A 69 -2.15 -0.73 9.26
N LEU A 70 -0.90 -1.23 9.29
CA LEU A 70 -0.60 -2.58 9.82
C LEU A 70 -1.19 -2.77 11.23
N GLY A 71 -1.05 -1.77 12.11
CA GLY A 71 -1.62 -1.81 13.46
C GLY A 71 -3.14 -1.88 13.47
N LEU A 72 -3.81 -1.01 12.69
CA LEU A 72 -5.27 -0.99 12.58
C LEU A 72 -5.83 -2.30 11.99
N LEU A 73 -5.14 -2.85 10.99
CA LEU A 73 -5.51 -4.14 10.40
C LEU A 73 -5.37 -5.28 11.43
N ALA A 74 -4.27 -5.30 12.21
CA ALA A 74 -4.03 -6.33 13.22
C ALA A 74 -5.06 -6.31 14.36
N GLU A 75 -5.61 -5.13 14.70
CA GLU A 75 -6.72 -5.02 15.64
C GLU A 75 -8.01 -5.64 15.06
N ARG A 76 -8.22 -5.51 13.74
CA ARG A 76 -9.45 -5.94 13.07
C ARG A 76 -9.47 -7.44 12.75
N VAL A 77 -8.32 -8.02 12.36
CA VAL A 77 -8.25 -9.45 11.98
C VAL A 77 -8.34 -10.41 13.17
N GLY A 78 -8.23 -9.94 14.40
CA GLY A 78 -8.28 -10.81 15.58
C GLY A 78 -7.19 -11.90 15.54
N ASP A 79 -7.58 -13.16 15.35
CA ASP A 79 -6.69 -14.33 15.23
C ASP A 79 -6.04 -14.46 13.85
N GLY A 80 -6.39 -13.59 12.90
CA GLY A 80 -5.78 -13.54 11.59
C GLY A 80 -4.35 -12.99 11.62
N ARG A 81 -3.77 -12.78 10.44
CA ARG A 81 -2.41 -12.25 10.30
C ARG A 81 -2.35 -11.08 9.34
N VAL A 82 -1.48 -10.14 9.65
CA VAL A 82 -1.17 -9.00 8.78
C VAL A 82 0.29 -9.07 8.37
N SER A 83 0.53 -9.14 7.08
CA SER A 83 1.85 -9.01 6.50
C SER A 83 1.97 -7.66 5.79
N GLY A 84 3.18 -7.18 5.62
CA GLY A 84 3.42 -5.96 4.85
C GLY A 84 4.73 -6.01 4.10
N VAL A 85 4.79 -5.35 2.94
CA VAL A 85 6.03 -5.11 2.19
C VAL A 85 6.27 -3.62 1.99
N ASP A 86 7.52 -3.22 2.14
CA ASP A 86 8.00 -1.85 1.86
C ASP A 86 9.47 -1.94 1.45
N PRO A 87 9.94 -1.19 0.45
CA PRO A 87 11.33 -1.28 0.00
C PRO A 87 12.33 -0.64 0.99
N SER A 88 11.88 0.16 1.96
CA SER A 88 12.75 0.90 2.88
C SER A 88 13.05 0.14 4.18
N PRO A 89 14.33 -0.16 4.46
CA PRO A 89 14.74 -0.70 5.76
C PRO A 89 14.38 0.22 6.94
N GLU A 90 14.43 1.54 6.74
CA GLU A 90 14.07 2.54 7.75
C GLU A 90 12.58 2.47 8.09
N MET A 91 11.71 2.33 7.08
CA MET A 91 10.27 2.15 7.29
C MET A 91 10.00 0.83 8.01
N ARG A 92 10.70 -0.24 7.64
CA ARG A 92 10.60 -1.51 8.36
C ARG A 92 10.95 -1.37 9.83
N ALA A 93 12.04 -0.69 10.16
CA ALA A 93 12.44 -0.45 11.56
C ALA A 93 11.40 0.38 12.32
N LEU A 94 10.80 1.39 11.67
CA LEU A 94 9.73 2.20 12.25
C LEU A 94 8.45 1.38 12.48
N ALA A 95 8.04 0.57 11.50
CA ALA A 95 6.86 -0.29 11.58
C ALA A 95 6.99 -1.33 12.70
N ILE A 96 8.16 -1.99 12.84
CA ILE A 96 8.46 -2.92 13.93
C ILE A 96 8.36 -2.22 15.27
N ARG A 97 8.99 -1.05 15.42
CA ARG A 97 8.97 -0.30 16.67
C ARG A 97 7.55 0.14 17.07
N ARG A 98 6.76 0.61 16.10
CA ARG A 98 5.37 1.04 16.32
C ARG A 98 4.48 -0.10 16.78
N ASN A 99 4.64 -1.27 16.16
CA ASN A 99 3.77 -2.43 16.36
C ASN A 99 4.46 -3.54 17.17
N ARG A 100 5.42 -3.19 18.02
CA ARG A 100 6.34 -4.14 18.69
C ARG A 100 5.61 -5.33 19.32
N ALA A 101 4.53 -5.10 20.05
CA ALA A 101 3.78 -6.17 20.71
C ALA A 101 3.15 -7.14 19.70
N ALA A 102 2.53 -6.63 18.64
CA ALA A 102 1.89 -7.45 17.60
C ALA A 102 2.93 -8.20 16.74
N VAL A 103 4.09 -7.57 16.47
CA VAL A 103 5.21 -8.23 15.77
C VAL A 103 5.79 -9.35 16.62
N HIS A 104 6.05 -9.12 17.91
CA HIS A 104 6.55 -10.15 18.83
C HIS A 104 5.56 -11.32 18.98
N ALA A 105 4.27 -11.05 18.96
CA ALA A 105 3.21 -12.06 19.00
C ALA A 105 2.97 -12.76 17.65
N GLY A 106 3.75 -12.46 16.59
CA GLY A 106 3.60 -13.05 15.26
C GLY A 106 2.32 -12.64 14.52
N ARG A 107 1.60 -11.60 14.97
CA ARG A 107 0.38 -11.11 14.32
C ARG A 107 0.66 -10.11 13.20
N ILE A 108 1.81 -9.43 13.23
CA ILE A 108 2.27 -8.53 12.17
C ILE A 108 3.65 -8.97 11.71
N GLU A 109 3.81 -9.09 10.38
CA GLU A 109 5.07 -9.45 9.73
C GLU A 109 5.48 -8.39 8.68
N PRO A 110 6.30 -7.38 9.03
CA PRO A 110 6.80 -6.41 8.07
C PRO A 110 8.07 -6.95 7.38
N ARG A 111 7.99 -7.12 6.05
CA ARG A 111 9.11 -7.57 5.19
C ARG A 111 9.63 -6.44 4.31
N ILE A 112 10.84 -6.59 3.80
CA ILE A 112 11.35 -5.81 2.67
C ILE A 112 10.85 -6.43 1.39
N GLY A 113 10.32 -5.62 0.48
CA GLY A 113 9.80 -6.05 -0.82
C GLY A 113 9.17 -4.88 -1.56
N THR A 114 8.77 -5.11 -2.80
CA THR A 114 8.13 -4.10 -3.66
C THR A 114 6.72 -4.55 -4.06
N ALA A 115 5.98 -3.67 -4.71
CA ALA A 115 4.65 -4.00 -5.23
C ALA A 115 4.71 -5.05 -6.35
N GLU A 116 5.78 -5.03 -7.15
CA GLU A 116 6.01 -5.94 -8.27
C GLU A 116 6.58 -7.30 -7.83
N ALA A 117 7.14 -7.37 -6.60
CA ALA A 117 7.78 -8.58 -6.06
C ALA A 117 7.61 -8.60 -4.53
N THR A 118 6.46 -9.07 -4.07
CA THR A 118 6.12 -9.12 -2.64
C THR A 118 6.85 -10.22 -1.89
N GLY A 119 7.27 -11.29 -2.59
CA GLY A 119 7.93 -12.45 -2.01
C GLY A 119 7.01 -13.38 -1.22
N PHE A 120 5.68 -13.26 -1.38
CA PHE A 120 4.69 -14.15 -0.80
C PHE A 120 4.22 -15.22 -1.79
N ALA A 121 3.60 -16.26 -1.27
CA ALA A 121 3.05 -17.36 -2.08
C ALA A 121 1.80 -16.93 -2.87
N ASP A 122 1.45 -17.70 -3.90
CA ASP A 122 0.22 -17.54 -4.66
C ASP A 122 -1.00 -17.75 -3.75
N ALA A 123 -2.03 -16.93 -3.96
CA ALA A 123 -3.31 -17.03 -3.25
C ALA A 123 -3.16 -17.11 -1.71
N GLU A 124 -2.26 -16.30 -1.16
CA GLU A 124 -1.96 -16.31 0.27
C GLU A 124 -2.91 -15.44 1.09
N PHE A 125 -3.42 -14.33 0.51
CA PHE A 125 -4.15 -13.30 1.24
C PHE A 125 -5.63 -13.21 0.89
N ASP A 126 -6.46 -13.06 1.92
CA ASP A 126 -7.89 -12.78 1.77
C ASP A 126 -8.13 -11.32 1.37
N ARG A 127 -7.26 -10.43 1.83
CA ARG A 127 -7.32 -8.98 1.56
C ARG A 127 -5.93 -8.44 1.25
N VAL A 128 -5.84 -7.59 0.24
CA VAL A 128 -4.63 -6.83 -0.10
C VAL A 128 -4.96 -5.35 -0.14
N VAL A 129 -4.13 -4.52 0.46
CA VAL A 129 -4.34 -3.07 0.51
C VAL A 129 -3.08 -2.31 0.25
N THR A 130 -3.22 -1.17 -0.41
CA THR A 130 -2.18 -0.17 -0.55
C THR A 130 -2.76 1.23 -0.38
N VAL A 131 -2.06 2.07 0.37
CA VAL A 131 -2.47 3.45 0.63
C VAL A 131 -1.31 4.39 0.36
N ASN A 132 -1.50 5.33 -0.56
CA ASN A 132 -0.53 6.36 -0.93
C ASN A 132 0.80 5.80 -1.44
N SER A 133 0.79 4.64 -2.12
CA SER A 133 1.99 4.09 -2.75
C SER A 133 1.84 3.82 -4.26
N VAL A 134 0.62 3.59 -4.77
CA VAL A 134 0.38 3.19 -6.17
C VAL A 134 1.04 4.11 -7.21
N ALA A 135 1.03 5.42 -7.00
CA ALA A 135 1.57 6.37 -7.98
C ALA A 135 3.11 6.44 -8.01
N ILE A 136 3.77 5.88 -7.01
CA ILE A 136 5.24 5.84 -6.95
C ILE A 136 5.83 4.48 -7.37
N TRP A 137 4.99 3.50 -7.74
CA TRP A 137 5.49 2.23 -8.26
C TRP A 137 6.21 2.43 -9.59
N PRO A 138 7.23 1.64 -9.89
CA PRO A 138 7.89 1.67 -11.20
C PRO A 138 6.99 1.20 -12.35
N ASP A 139 6.25 0.11 -12.13
CA ASP A 139 5.41 -0.55 -13.13
C ASP A 139 4.06 -0.93 -12.53
N LEU A 140 2.99 -0.22 -12.95
CA LEU A 140 1.64 -0.46 -12.48
C LEU A 140 1.13 -1.86 -12.84
N GLU A 141 1.38 -2.31 -14.09
CA GLU A 141 0.90 -3.59 -14.59
C GLU A 141 1.60 -4.77 -13.89
N ALA A 142 2.92 -4.69 -13.71
CA ALA A 142 3.67 -5.70 -12.97
C ALA A 142 3.19 -5.80 -11.51
N ALA A 143 2.96 -4.66 -10.87
CA ALA A 143 2.44 -4.61 -9.51
C ALA A 143 1.04 -5.24 -9.42
N LEU A 144 0.11 -4.89 -10.33
CA LEU A 144 -1.24 -5.44 -10.32
C LEU A 144 -1.27 -6.95 -10.58
N ARG A 145 -0.40 -7.46 -11.46
CA ARG A 145 -0.23 -8.91 -11.63
C ARG A 145 0.23 -9.59 -10.35
N GLU A 146 1.18 -8.99 -9.66
CA GLU A 146 1.67 -9.51 -8.37
C GLU A 146 0.59 -9.46 -7.29
N LEU A 147 -0.15 -8.34 -7.17
CA LEU A 147 -1.26 -8.24 -6.23
C LEU A 147 -2.34 -9.30 -6.52
N ARG A 148 -2.66 -9.53 -7.82
CA ARG A 148 -3.57 -10.61 -8.20
C ARG A 148 -3.03 -11.98 -7.80
N ARG A 149 -1.76 -12.25 -8.06
CA ARG A 149 -1.11 -13.54 -7.76
C ARG A 149 -1.24 -13.89 -6.27
N VAL A 150 -0.93 -12.94 -5.39
CA VAL A 150 -0.93 -13.17 -3.93
C VAL A 150 -2.32 -13.12 -3.29
N THR A 151 -3.32 -12.51 -3.95
CA THR A 151 -4.71 -12.47 -3.46
C THR A 151 -5.39 -13.80 -3.74
N LYS A 152 -6.13 -14.37 -2.80
CA LYS A 152 -6.94 -15.59 -3.01
C LYS A 152 -8.06 -15.36 -4.04
N PRO A 153 -8.52 -16.39 -4.78
CA PRO A 153 -9.79 -16.33 -5.49
C PRO A 153 -10.91 -15.84 -4.55
N GLY A 154 -11.79 -14.95 -5.01
CA GLY A 154 -12.78 -14.26 -4.18
C GLY A 154 -12.22 -13.24 -3.19
N GLY A 155 -10.90 -13.12 -3.08
CA GLY A 155 -10.22 -12.13 -2.23
C GLY A 155 -10.34 -10.72 -2.78
N ARG A 156 -10.13 -9.71 -1.92
CA ARG A 156 -10.31 -8.29 -2.28
C ARG A 156 -9.00 -7.53 -2.29
N VAL A 157 -8.90 -6.60 -3.25
CA VAL A 157 -7.82 -5.62 -3.34
C VAL A 157 -8.40 -4.22 -3.15
N LEU A 158 -7.72 -3.37 -2.40
CA LEU A 158 -8.03 -1.96 -2.23
C LEU A 158 -6.80 -1.11 -2.52
N ILE A 159 -6.92 -0.22 -3.50
CA ILE A 159 -5.89 0.77 -3.84
C ILE A 159 -6.43 2.14 -3.49
N ALA A 160 -5.77 2.86 -2.60
CA ALA A 160 -6.18 4.21 -2.21
C ALA A 160 -5.04 5.22 -2.38
N TRP A 161 -5.38 6.41 -2.83
CA TRP A 161 -4.45 7.51 -3.03
C TRP A 161 -5.06 8.83 -2.56
N HIS A 162 -4.22 9.83 -2.28
CA HIS A 162 -4.64 11.18 -1.92
C HIS A 162 -5.70 11.73 -2.86
N GLY A 163 -6.77 12.28 -2.30
CA GLY A 163 -7.94 12.78 -3.04
C GLY A 163 -9.15 12.89 -2.12
N GLY A 164 -10.30 12.39 -2.59
CA GLY A 164 -11.53 12.33 -1.82
C GLY A 164 -12.28 13.64 -1.75
N THR A 165 -13.34 13.66 -0.93
CA THR A 165 -14.31 14.77 -0.86
C THR A 165 -13.82 15.98 -0.08
N SER A 166 -12.82 15.81 0.81
CA SER A 166 -12.29 16.89 1.66
C SER A 166 -10.79 16.67 1.93
N PRO A 167 -9.93 16.77 0.89
CA PRO A 167 -8.50 16.57 1.04
C PRO A 167 -7.89 17.67 1.92
N SER A 168 -6.94 17.30 2.77
CA SER A 168 -6.16 18.25 3.55
C SER A 168 -5.40 19.22 2.61
N MET A 169 -5.30 20.50 2.99
CA MET A 169 -4.53 21.50 2.23
C MET A 169 -3.09 21.06 1.94
N LEU A 170 -2.47 20.32 2.87
CA LEU A 170 -1.09 19.84 2.75
C LEU A 170 -0.91 18.76 1.66
N VAL A 171 -1.96 17.98 1.37
CA VAL A 171 -1.89 16.84 0.44
C VAL A 171 -2.78 16.99 -0.79
N ARG A 172 -3.53 18.11 -0.88
CA ARG A 172 -4.43 18.37 -2.01
C ARG A 172 -3.71 18.35 -3.37
N ASN A 173 -2.49 18.86 -3.39
CA ASN A 173 -1.66 18.88 -4.61
C ASN A 173 -1.06 17.53 -4.97
N LEU A 174 -1.25 16.50 -4.12
CA LEU A 174 -0.85 15.11 -4.39
C LEU A 174 -1.98 14.28 -4.99
N ALA A 175 -3.20 14.83 -5.10
CA ALA A 175 -4.30 14.15 -5.76
C ALA A 175 -3.96 13.85 -7.21
N LEU A 176 -4.28 12.62 -7.66
CA LEU A 176 -4.05 12.23 -9.04
C LEU A 176 -5.08 12.89 -9.96
N PRO A 177 -4.67 13.39 -11.14
CA PRO A 177 -5.59 13.85 -12.16
C PRO A 177 -6.44 12.70 -12.70
N GLY A 178 -7.64 13.04 -13.23
CA GLY A 178 -8.64 12.06 -13.65
C GLY A 178 -8.14 11.00 -14.63
N HIS A 179 -7.25 11.35 -15.57
CA HIS A 179 -6.69 10.39 -16.53
C HIS A 179 -5.78 9.34 -15.87
N LEU A 180 -5.05 9.66 -14.79
CA LEU A 180 -4.27 8.68 -14.04
C LEU A 180 -5.16 7.80 -13.17
N LEU A 181 -6.24 8.35 -12.60
CA LEU A 181 -7.24 7.54 -11.90
C LEU A 181 -7.93 6.56 -12.86
N ALA A 182 -8.30 7.01 -14.07
CA ALA A 182 -8.86 6.15 -15.10
C ALA A 182 -7.86 5.05 -15.55
N ARG A 183 -6.56 5.36 -15.60
CA ARG A 183 -5.53 4.36 -15.90
C ARG A 183 -5.43 3.29 -14.82
N ILE A 184 -5.51 3.65 -13.52
CA ILE A 184 -5.55 2.67 -12.42
C ILE A 184 -6.79 1.77 -12.55
N GLU A 185 -7.96 2.36 -12.83
CA GLU A 185 -9.22 1.64 -12.99
C GLU A 185 -9.17 0.68 -14.18
N GLY A 186 -8.66 1.14 -15.33
CA GLY A 186 -8.47 0.31 -16.52
C GLY A 186 -7.52 -0.85 -16.29
N ALA A 187 -6.37 -0.60 -15.68
CA ALA A 187 -5.39 -1.63 -15.35
C ALA A 187 -5.94 -2.65 -14.32
N LEU A 188 -6.75 -2.20 -13.35
CA LEU A 188 -7.46 -3.13 -12.45
C LEU A 188 -8.43 -4.03 -13.22
N ALA A 189 -9.13 -3.51 -14.23
CA ALA A 189 -10.11 -4.28 -15.00
C ALA A 189 -9.49 -5.42 -15.82
N GLU A 190 -8.19 -5.36 -16.11
CA GLU A 190 -7.46 -6.45 -16.78
C GLU A 190 -7.18 -7.64 -15.85
N HIS A 191 -7.16 -7.42 -14.54
CA HIS A 191 -6.72 -8.41 -13.56
C HIS A 191 -7.79 -8.79 -12.54
N PHE A 192 -8.81 -7.95 -12.33
CA PHE A 192 -9.81 -8.10 -11.28
C PHE A 192 -11.22 -7.87 -11.82
N THR A 193 -12.22 -8.23 -11.01
CA THR A 193 -13.64 -8.02 -11.26
C THR A 193 -14.26 -7.11 -10.19
N GLU A 194 -15.53 -6.74 -10.35
CA GLU A 194 -16.29 -5.95 -9.37
C GLU A 194 -15.58 -4.66 -8.94
N ILE A 195 -14.96 -3.96 -9.89
CA ILE A 195 -14.23 -2.73 -9.61
C ILE A 195 -15.23 -1.64 -9.25
N THR A 196 -15.01 -1.01 -8.10
CA THR A 196 -15.80 0.14 -7.63
C THR A 196 -14.88 1.24 -7.16
N ARG A 197 -15.17 2.47 -7.58
CA ARG A 197 -14.47 3.67 -7.11
C ARG A 197 -15.23 4.32 -5.98
N HIS A 198 -14.52 4.73 -4.95
CA HIS A 198 -15.04 5.37 -3.74
C HIS A 198 -14.29 6.66 -3.44
N GLU A 199 -15.03 7.73 -3.20
CA GLU A 199 -14.47 8.98 -2.71
C GLU A 199 -14.62 9.02 -1.18
N LEU A 200 -13.56 8.61 -0.46
CA LEU A 200 -13.49 8.75 0.99
C LEU A 200 -13.22 10.22 1.35
N ARG A 201 -13.16 10.54 2.62
CA ARG A 201 -12.94 11.92 3.05
C ARG A 201 -11.63 12.52 2.49
N THR A 202 -10.53 11.77 2.52
CA THR A 202 -9.18 12.25 2.15
C THR A 202 -8.48 11.39 1.11
N LEU A 203 -9.13 10.37 0.61
CA LEU A 203 -8.59 9.40 -0.34
C LEU A 203 -9.63 9.11 -1.42
N THR A 204 -9.15 8.93 -2.66
CA THR A 204 -9.88 8.23 -3.72
C THR A 204 -9.41 6.77 -3.67
N ALA A 205 -10.35 5.83 -3.59
CA ALA A 205 -10.05 4.42 -3.45
C ALA A 205 -10.75 3.58 -4.52
N PHE A 206 -10.05 2.56 -5.01
CA PHE A 206 -10.56 1.52 -5.90
C PHE A 206 -10.59 0.20 -5.15
N ARG A 207 -11.77 -0.41 -5.06
CA ARG A 207 -11.95 -1.75 -4.52
C ARG A 207 -12.24 -2.70 -5.67
N ALA A 208 -11.57 -3.83 -5.69
CA ALA A 208 -11.73 -4.87 -6.70
C ALA A 208 -11.71 -6.26 -6.06
N THR A 209 -12.25 -7.26 -6.76
CA THR A 209 -12.30 -8.66 -6.32
C THR A 209 -11.49 -9.52 -7.30
N ARG A 210 -10.65 -10.45 -6.81
CA ARG A 210 -10.05 -11.46 -7.66
C ARG A 210 -11.12 -12.49 -8.05
N GLY A 211 -11.39 -12.65 -9.35
CA GLY A 211 -12.28 -13.71 -9.84
C GLY A 211 -11.82 -15.12 -9.45
N GLU A 212 -12.72 -16.08 -9.56
CA GLU A 212 -12.48 -17.50 -9.19
C GLU A 212 -11.53 -18.24 -10.17
N GLY A 213 -11.20 -17.61 -11.32
CA GLY A 213 -10.34 -18.17 -12.36
C GLY A 213 -8.94 -17.58 -12.38
#